data_ea03efa49b92c7a4fe3f5ea90671b891
#
_entry.id   ea03efa49b92c7a4fe3f5ea90671b891
#
_cell.length_a   1.000
_cell.length_b   1.000
_cell.length_c   1.000
_cell.angle_alpha   90.00
_cell.angle_beta   90.00
_cell.angle_gamma   90.00
#
_symmetry.space_group_name_H-M   'P 1'
#
loop_
_entity.id
_entity.type
_entity.pdbx_description
1 polymer ?
#
loop_
_entity_poly.entity_id
_entity_poly.type
_entity_poly.pdbx_seq_one_letter_code
_entity_poly.pdbx_strand_id
1 'polypeptide(L)'
;MKIFTSAQIHELDKYTIEHEPITSLNLMERAAKALTRAIEQEWSNRTPVVVFAGPGNNGGDALAVARLLSEDGYGVSVFLFNVHNKLSADCATNKKRLIEGKRVKQFTEVTVNFDPPQLEAGMLVVDGLFGSGLNKPLAGGFAAMVKYINQSAAKIVSIDLPSGLMSEDNSYNISANIIRADLTLTLQQKKLSMMMADNQQYLGRIKVLDIRLSPEFIQRTESRCSILEEKDIRQLLKPRGDFAHKGSMGTALLIAGSYGMAGASVLATRACLRTGVGKVITHTPKRNYEIMQISVPEAVLQMDTEETIFSEPVDTEDYHAMGIGPGLGTSEATAIALIAQLRRCTCPVVVDADALNILASHRAWMQQLPKNLIFTPHPRELDRLAGITSSNCTERLYKACELADRLHGYILLKGHFSALCHPDGKVEFCSTGNSGMATAGSGDVLTGIITALLARGYKQADAARIGMYLHGLAGDLAIKDLGKESLIASDLTDYLPKAFLRLEE
;
A
#
# COMPACT_ATOMS: atom_id res chain seq x y z
N MET A 1 -1.67 -4.56 -10.31
CA MET A 1 -0.28 -5.12 -10.47
C MET A 1 -0.08 -6.25 -9.46
N LYS A 2 0.39 -7.46 -9.88
CA LYS A 2 0.74 -8.54 -8.95
C LYS A 2 2.07 -8.23 -8.23
N ILE A 3 2.20 -8.66 -6.98
CA ILE A 3 3.45 -8.61 -6.22
C ILE A 3 3.97 -10.03 -6.11
N PHE A 4 5.07 -10.34 -6.78
CA PHE A 4 5.68 -11.67 -6.76
C PHE A 4 6.71 -11.80 -5.65
N THR A 5 6.87 -13.03 -5.15
CA THR A 5 7.99 -13.40 -4.28
C THR A 5 9.31 -13.41 -5.08
N SER A 6 10.44 -13.37 -4.39
CA SER A 6 11.77 -13.49 -5.03
C SER A 6 11.88 -14.75 -5.90
N ALA A 7 11.31 -15.86 -5.45
CA ALA A 7 11.27 -17.11 -6.21
C ALA A 7 10.47 -16.98 -7.50
N GLN A 8 9.27 -16.37 -7.43
CA GLN A 8 8.42 -16.13 -8.60
C GLN A 8 9.04 -15.14 -9.59
N ILE A 9 9.78 -14.13 -9.10
CA ILE A 9 10.54 -13.19 -9.97
C ILE A 9 11.62 -13.96 -10.75
N HIS A 10 12.36 -14.84 -10.08
CA HIS A 10 13.37 -15.67 -10.75
C HIS A 10 12.75 -16.62 -11.79
N GLU A 11 11.60 -17.22 -11.50
CA GLU A 11 10.85 -18.04 -12.47
C GLU A 11 10.34 -17.21 -13.66
N LEU A 12 9.90 -15.96 -13.43
CA LEU A 12 9.47 -15.04 -14.47
C LEU A 12 10.63 -14.67 -15.41
N ASP A 13 11.81 -14.38 -14.87
CA ASP A 13 13.01 -14.13 -15.67
C ASP A 13 13.38 -15.35 -16.53
N LYS A 14 13.41 -16.54 -15.91
CA LYS A 14 13.71 -17.80 -16.60
C LYS A 14 12.69 -18.07 -17.70
N TYR A 15 11.40 -17.94 -17.42
CA TYR A 15 10.34 -18.13 -18.40
C TYR A 15 10.46 -17.14 -19.56
N THR A 16 10.77 -15.89 -19.27
CA THR A 16 10.96 -14.86 -20.31
C THR A 16 12.14 -15.21 -21.22
N ILE A 17 13.26 -15.66 -20.66
CA ILE A 17 14.46 -16.09 -21.43
C ILE A 17 14.12 -17.28 -22.34
N GLU A 18 13.35 -18.25 -21.83
CA GLU A 18 13.00 -19.47 -22.59
C GLU A 18 11.99 -19.22 -23.72
N HIS A 19 11.07 -18.27 -23.55
CA HIS A 19 9.94 -18.08 -24.47
C HIS A 19 10.05 -16.85 -25.38
N GLU A 20 10.92 -15.89 -25.07
CA GLU A 20 11.14 -14.67 -25.86
C GLU A 20 12.44 -14.74 -26.67
N PRO A 21 12.98 -15.80 -27.14
CA PRO A 21 14.32 -16.11 -27.62
C PRO A 21 15.39 -15.03 -27.29
N ILE A 22 15.48 -14.65 -26.01
CA ILE A 22 16.44 -13.68 -25.48
C ILE A 22 17.42 -14.39 -24.54
N THR A 23 18.69 -14.03 -24.58
CA THR A 23 19.65 -14.53 -23.60
C THR A 23 19.53 -13.78 -22.27
N SER A 24 19.93 -14.43 -21.17
CA SER A 24 20.00 -13.78 -19.83
C SER A 24 20.77 -12.47 -19.88
N LEU A 25 21.92 -12.47 -20.57
CA LEU A 25 22.77 -11.28 -20.75
C LEU A 25 22.05 -10.15 -21.50
N ASN A 26 21.24 -10.47 -22.52
CA ASN A 26 20.47 -9.47 -23.26
C ASN A 26 19.25 -8.96 -22.47
N LEU A 27 18.67 -9.78 -21.61
CA LEU A 27 17.63 -9.35 -20.67
C LEU A 27 18.22 -8.38 -19.65
N MET A 28 19.38 -8.68 -19.09
CA MET A 28 20.15 -7.78 -18.20
C MET A 28 20.53 -6.47 -18.93
N GLU A 29 20.94 -6.52 -20.18
CA GLU A 29 21.22 -5.32 -21.00
C GLU A 29 19.94 -4.45 -21.19
N ARG A 30 18.78 -5.08 -21.37
CA ARG A 30 17.48 -4.39 -21.44
C ARG A 30 17.16 -3.68 -20.11
N ALA A 31 17.37 -4.35 -18.98
CA ALA A 31 17.19 -3.78 -17.65
C ALA A 31 18.16 -2.61 -17.43
N ALA A 32 19.44 -2.79 -17.73
CA ALA A 32 20.45 -1.76 -17.60
C ALA A 32 20.14 -0.51 -18.44
N LYS A 33 19.65 -0.66 -19.68
CA LYS A 33 19.21 0.48 -20.51
C LYS A 33 18.03 1.23 -19.89
N ALA A 34 17.07 0.53 -19.28
CA ALA A 34 15.94 1.17 -18.59
C ALA A 34 16.43 1.92 -17.33
N LEU A 35 17.32 1.33 -16.56
CA LEU A 35 17.96 1.94 -15.38
C LEU A 35 18.76 3.20 -15.77
N THR A 36 19.62 3.09 -16.79
CA THR A 36 20.44 4.21 -17.29
C THR A 36 19.56 5.38 -17.70
N ARG A 37 18.54 5.17 -18.53
CA ARG A 37 17.59 6.21 -18.94
C ARG A 37 16.88 6.86 -17.76
N ALA A 38 16.54 6.09 -16.73
CA ALA A 38 15.89 6.62 -15.54
C ALA A 38 16.84 7.50 -14.72
N ILE A 39 18.13 7.17 -14.68
CA ILE A 39 19.19 7.98 -14.04
C ILE A 39 19.42 9.26 -14.83
N GLU A 40 19.53 9.20 -16.15
CA GLU A 40 19.74 10.37 -17.04
C GLU A 40 18.61 11.39 -16.97
N GLN A 41 17.38 10.96 -16.67
CA GLN A 41 16.24 11.85 -16.46
C GLN A 41 16.38 12.71 -15.20
N GLU A 42 17.15 12.28 -14.21
CA GLU A 42 17.29 12.92 -12.90
C GLU A 42 18.64 13.66 -12.74
N TRP A 43 19.71 13.15 -13.35
CA TRP A 43 21.07 13.69 -13.21
C TRP A 43 21.74 13.87 -14.57
N SER A 44 22.38 15.02 -14.78
CA SER A 44 23.13 15.29 -16.00
C SER A 44 24.50 14.58 -15.99
N ASN A 45 25.13 14.44 -17.15
CA ASN A 45 26.44 13.82 -17.30
C ASN A 45 27.60 14.61 -16.65
N ARG A 46 27.34 15.78 -16.10
CA ARG A 46 28.29 16.53 -15.26
C ARG A 46 28.40 15.97 -13.84
N THR A 47 27.42 15.17 -13.42
CA THR A 47 27.37 14.55 -12.10
C THR A 47 28.39 13.40 -12.05
N PRO A 48 29.39 13.43 -11.14
CA PRO A 48 30.27 12.29 -10.94
C PRO A 48 29.50 11.09 -10.37
N VAL A 49 29.73 9.90 -10.91
CA VAL A 49 29.00 8.68 -10.53
C VAL A 49 29.96 7.68 -9.90
N VAL A 50 29.58 7.15 -8.74
CA VAL A 50 30.29 6.07 -8.05
C VAL A 50 29.35 4.87 -7.97
N VAL A 51 29.77 3.75 -8.59
CA VAL A 51 28.98 2.52 -8.66
C VAL A 51 29.57 1.48 -7.72
N PHE A 52 28.76 0.99 -6.79
CA PHE A 52 29.09 -0.14 -5.93
C PHE A 52 28.32 -1.37 -6.42
N ALA A 53 29.06 -2.33 -7.01
CA ALA A 53 28.50 -3.53 -7.59
C ALA A 53 28.80 -4.76 -6.73
N GLY A 54 27.79 -5.61 -6.50
CA GLY A 54 27.94 -6.90 -5.85
C GLY A 54 28.35 -8.02 -6.82
N PRO A 55 28.56 -9.25 -6.32
CA PRO A 55 28.99 -10.36 -7.15
C PRO A 55 27.87 -11.05 -7.94
N GLY A 56 26.60 -10.75 -7.64
CA GLY A 56 25.42 -11.36 -8.25
C GLY A 56 24.89 -10.61 -9.47
N ASN A 57 23.67 -10.94 -9.88
CA ASN A 57 23.03 -10.33 -11.05
C ASN A 57 22.77 -8.82 -10.87
N ASN A 58 22.40 -8.38 -9.64
CA ASN A 58 22.26 -6.95 -9.35
C ASN A 58 23.57 -6.17 -9.59
N GLY A 59 24.71 -6.77 -9.23
CA GLY A 59 26.03 -6.24 -9.59
C GLY A 59 26.28 -6.26 -11.09
N GLY A 60 25.79 -7.28 -11.80
CA GLY A 60 25.84 -7.34 -13.26
C GLY A 60 25.05 -6.19 -13.91
N ASP A 61 23.85 -5.89 -13.42
CA ASP A 61 23.07 -4.73 -13.84
C ASP A 61 23.83 -3.42 -13.57
N ALA A 62 24.42 -3.28 -12.38
CA ALA A 62 25.21 -2.09 -12.01
C ALA A 62 26.44 -1.89 -12.90
N LEU A 63 27.16 -2.97 -13.26
CA LEU A 63 28.30 -2.89 -14.20
C LEU A 63 27.85 -2.49 -15.61
N ALA A 64 26.71 -3.01 -16.07
CA ALA A 64 26.14 -2.64 -17.37
C ALA A 64 25.69 -1.17 -17.36
N VAL A 65 25.04 -0.70 -16.28
CA VAL A 65 24.67 0.72 -16.09
C VAL A 65 25.92 1.60 -16.07
N ALA A 66 26.97 1.21 -15.35
CA ALA A 66 28.24 1.94 -15.31
C ALA A 66 28.85 2.10 -16.71
N ARG A 67 28.83 1.04 -17.53
CA ARG A 67 29.29 1.07 -18.92
C ARG A 67 28.46 2.04 -19.76
N LEU A 68 27.14 1.93 -19.72
CA LEU A 68 26.24 2.78 -20.51
C LEU A 68 26.38 4.25 -20.11
N LEU A 69 26.35 4.58 -18.82
CA LEU A 69 26.58 5.95 -18.35
C LEU A 69 27.94 6.51 -18.82
N SER A 70 29.01 5.68 -18.81
CA SER A 70 30.31 6.11 -19.30
C SER A 70 30.34 6.32 -20.82
N GLU A 71 29.56 5.57 -21.58
CA GLU A 71 29.33 5.76 -23.02
C GLU A 71 28.63 7.09 -23.30
N ASP A 72 27.71 7.51 -22.43
CA ASP A 72 26.94 8.75 -22.51
C ASP A 72 27.67 9.95 -21.84
N GLY A 73 28.95 9.79 -21.50
CA GLY A 73 29.86 10.85 -21.10
C GLY A 73 29.87 11.17 -19.60
N TYR A 74 29.27 10.33 -18.76
CA TYR A 74 29.40 10.46 -17.30
C TYR A 74 30.79 10.08 -16.81
N GLY A 75 31.28 10.77 -15.80
CA GLY A 75 32.51 10.42 -15.10
C GLY A 75 32.29 9.32 -14.07
N VAL A 76 32.42 8.05 -14.46
CA VAL A 76 32.04 6.88 -13.65
C VAL A 76 33.24 6.23 -13.00
N SER A 77 33.19 5.98 -11.68
CA SER A 77 34.10 5.13 -10.91
C SER A 77 33.38 3.90 -10.41
N VAL A 78 33.96 2.71 -10.54
CA VAL A 78 33.30 1.43 -10.25
C VAL A 78 34.08 0.61 -9.23
N PHE A 79 33.38 0.11 -8.22
CA PHE A 79 33.92 -0.79 -7.20
C PHE A 79 33.12 -2.08 -7.19
N LEU A 80 33.74 -3.19 -7.68
CA LEU A 80 33.13 -4.51 -7.73
C LEU A 80 33.57 -5.35 -6.54
N PHE A 81 32.62 -5.73 -5.68
CA PHE A 81 32.89 -6.56 -4.50
C PHE A 81 32.86 -8.05 -4.85
N ASN A 82 34.02 -8.65 -5.03
CA ASN A 82 34.22 -10.07 -5.37
C ASN A 82 34.99 -10.81 -4.26
N VAL A 83 34.58 -10.63 -3.02
CA VAL A 83 35.26 -11.15 -1.81
C VAL A 83 35.36 -12.68 -1.74
N HIS A 84 34.57 -13.41 -2.52
CA HIS A 84 34.59 -14.89 -2.57
C HIS A 84 35.14 -15.43 -3.91
N ASN A 85 35.68 -14.58 -4.76
CA ASN A 85 36.13 -14.94 -6.12
C ASN A 85 35.07 -15.70 -6.94
N LYS A 86 33.79 -15.34 -6.75
CA LYS A 86 32.67 -15.97 -7.42
C LYS A 86 31.66 -14.93 -7.89
N LEU A 87 31.62 -14.67 -9.18
CA LEU A 87 30.67 -13.81 -9.84
C LEU A 87 29.60 -14.67 -10.52
N SER A 88 28.38 -14.13 -10.67
CA SER A 88 27.39 -14.71 -11.60
C SER A 88 27.93 -14.61 -13.04
N ALA A 89 27.44 -15.48 -13.93
CA ALA A 89 27.89 -15.53 -15.32
C ALA A 89 27.73 -14.19 -16.04
N ASP A 90 26.58 -13.54 -15.86
CA ASP A 90 26.27 -12.26 -16.46
C ASP A 90 27.07 -11.11 -15.85
N CYS A 91 27.30 -11.14 -14.51
CA CYS A 91 28.17 -10.18 -13.83
C CYS A 91 29.63 -10.28 -14.36
N ALA A 92 30.16 -11.49 -14.50
CA ALA A 92 31.50 -11.70 -15.06
C ALA A 92 31.63 -11.19 -16.51
N THR A 93 30.59 -11.42 -17.32
CA THR A 93 30.55 -10.94 -18.70
C THR A 93 30.45 -9.41 -18.76
N ASN A 94 29.64 -8.78 -17.94
CA ASN A 94 29.56 -7.31 -17.88
C ASN A 94 30.78 -6.66 -17.30
N LYS A 95 31.47 -7.30 -16.34
CA LYS A 95 32.82 -6.90 -15.90
C LYS A 95 33.81 -6.83 -17.09
N LYS A 96 33.85 -7.91 -17.90
CA LYS A 96 34.75 -7.96 -19.09
C LYS A 96 34.40 -6.83 -20.06
N ARG A 97 33.10 -6.66 -20.43
CA ARG A 97 32.65 -5.59 -21.34
C ARG A 97 33.02 -4.18 -20.83
N LEU A 98 32.86 -3.94 -19.51
CA LEU A 98 33.18 -2.65 -18.89
C LEU A 98 34.66 -2.34 -19.01
N ILE A 99 35.57 -3.34 -18.72
CA ILE A 99 37.03 -3.18 -18.76
C ILE A 99 37.49 -2.98 -20.20
N GLU A 100 36.99 -3.77 -21.16
CA GLU A 100 37.35 -3.68 -22.57
C GLU A 100 36.91 -2.32 -23.17
N GLY A 101 35.82 -1.75 -22.70
CA GLY A 101 35.32 -0.44 -23.15
C GLY A 101 36.24 0.74 -22.78
N LYS A 102 37.02 0.63 -21.74
CA LYS A 102 38.07 1.63 -21.27
C LYS A 102 37.53 3.05 -21.08
N ARG A 103 36.21 3.21 -20.79
CA ARG A 103 35.56 4.53 -20.69
C ARG A 103 35.34 5.00 -19.24
N VAL A 104 35.42 4.08 -18.26
CA VAL A 104 35.30 4.45 -16.86
C VAL A 104 36.57 5.12 -16.34
N LYS A 105 36.43 6.09 -15.45
CA LYS A 105 37.54 6.78 -14.83
C LYS A 105 38.41 5.86 -13.96
N GLN A 106 37.70 4.96 -13.24
CA GLN A 106 38.34 4.01 -12.34
C GLN A 106 37.52 2.72 -12.30
N PHE A 107 38.22 1.58 -12.28
CA PHE A 107 37.66 0.27 -11.96
C PHE A 107 38.51 -0.40 -10.89
N THR A 108 37.88 -0.80 -9.80
CA THR A 108 38.54 -1.50 -8.69
C THR A 108 37.73 -2.76 -8.35
N GLU A 109 38.40 -3.91 -8.39
CA GLU A 109 37.84 -5.17 -7.89
C GLU A 109 38.30 -5.38 -6.45
N VAL A 110 37.33 -5.46 -5.54
CA VAL A 110 37.52 -5.59 -4.10
C VAL A 110 37.42 -7.05 -3.71
N THR A 111 38.57 -7.67 -3.35
CA THR A 111 38.65 -9.09 -2.96
C THR A 111 38.99 -9.28 -1.48
N VAL A 112 39.60 -8.27 -0.88
CA VAL A 112 40.08 -8.25 0.52
C VAL A 112 39.77 -6.90 1.16
N ASN A 113 40.77 -6.25 1.73
CA ASN A 113 40.65 -4.92 2.32
C ASN A 113 40.27 -3.88 1.26
N PHE A 114 39.41 -2.96 1.62
CA PHE A 114 38.93 -1.89 0.75
C PHE A 114 38.99 -0.55 1.50
N ASP A 115 39.62 0.41 0.88
CA ASP A 115 39.62 1.80 1.28
C ASP A 115 38.58 2.53 0.42
N PRO A 116 37.42 2.95 0.98
CA PRO A 116 36.33 3.50 0.21
C PRO A 116 36.68 4.89 -0.34
N PRO A 117 36.25 5.23 -1.56
CA PRO A 117 36.42 6.56 -2.13
C PRO A 117 35.67 7.60 -1.32
N GLN A 118 36.16 8.82 -1.31
CA GLN A 118 35.44 9.94 -0.72
C GLN A 118 34.15 10.18 -1.49
N LEU A 119 33.01 10.26 -0.77
CA LEU A 119 31.69 10.52 -1.34
C LEU A 119 31.20 11.90 -0.89
N GLU A 120 31.12 12.83 -1.83
CA GLU A 120 30.82 14.24 -1.58
C GLU A 120 29.42 14.63 -2.05
N ALA A 121 28.94 15.78 -1.57
CA ALA A 121 27.73 16.40 -2.08
C ALA A 121 27.89 16.69 -3.59
N GLY A 122 26.83 16.45 -4.36
CA GLY A 122 26.85 16.58 -5.81
C GLY A 122 27.30 15.34 -6.57
N MET A 123 27.78 14.29 -5.89
CA MET A 123 28.01 12.97 -6.47
C MET A 123 26.75 12.12 -6.46
N LEU A 124 26.68 11.16 -7.37
CA LEU A 124 25.67 10.12 -7.41
C LEU A 124 26.31 8.77 -7.06
N VAL A 125 25.77 8.11 -6.04
CA VAL A 125 26.08 6.71 -5.74
C VAL A 125 25.03 5.82 -6.39
N VAL A 126 25.45 4.85 -7.18
CA VAL A 126 24.61 3.77 -7.69
C VAL A 126 24.86 2.53 -6.84
N ASP A 127 23.87 2.15 -6.05
CA ASP A 127 23.86 0.97 -5.22
C ASP A 127 23.35 -0.23 -6.01
N GLY A 128 24.25 -1.11 -6.38
CA GLY A 128 23.99 -2.40 -7.04
C GLY A 128 24.65 -3.57 -6.29
N LEU A 129 24.83 -3.45 -4.96
CA LEU A 129 25.45 -4.52 -4.18
C LEU A 129 24.54 -5.75 -4.11
N PHE A 130 23.27 -5.58 -3.70
CA PHE A 130 22.29 -6.64 -3.59
C PHE A 130 20.91 -6.16 -4.00
N GLY A 131 20.14 -7.00 -4.67
CA GLY A 131 18.74 -6.76 -5.05
C GLY A 131 17.80 -7.78 -4.43
N SER A 132 16.75 -8.14 -5.16
CA SER A 132 15.65 -9.03 -4.72
C SER A 132 16.08 -10.45 -4.31
N GLY A 133 17.28 -10.88 -4.67
CA GLY A 133 17.83 -12.18 -4.26
C GLY A 133 18.41 -12.23 -2.84
N LEU A 134 18.45 -11.11 -2.11
CA LEU A 134 18.93 -11.08 -0.73
C LEU A 134 17.96 -11.79 0.22
N ASN A 135 18.44 -12.76 1.01
CA ASN A 135 17.63 -13.59 1.89
C ASN A 135 18.09 -13.63 3.37
N LYS A 136 19.07 -12.82 3.71
CA LYS A 136 19.59 -12.67 5.08
C LYS A 136 20.13 -11.25 5.29
N PRO A 137 20.17 -10.77 6.56
CA PRO A 137 20.75 -9.47 6.88
C PRO A 137 22.20 -9.35 6.44
N LEU A 138 22.62 -8.18 5.98
CA LEU A 138 24.00 -7.90 5.65
C LEU A 138 24.88 -7.85 6.90
N ALA A 139 26.10 -8.37 6.78
CA ALA A 139 27.10 -8.40 7.85
C ALA A 139 28.50 -8.09 7.32
N GLY A 140 29.47 -7.94 8.24
CA GLY A 140 30.89 -7.75 7.91
C GLY A 140 31.15 -6.53 7.02
N GLY A 141 31.98 -6.71 6.00
CA GLY A 141 32.38 -5.63 5.09
C GLY A 141 31.23 -4.97 4.33
N PHE A 142 30.22 -5.73 3.92
CA PHE A 142 29.04 -5.18 3.26
C PHE A 142 28.21 -4.27 4.20
N ALA A 143 28.05 -4.66 5.47
CA ALA A 143 27.38 -3.82 6.46
C ALA A 143 28.18 -2.53 6.76
N ALA A 144 29.51 -2.62 6.80
CA ALA A 144 30.36 -1.44 6.95
C ALA A 144 30.23 -0.50 5.76
N MET A 145 30.19 -1.05 4.54
CA MET A 145 30.01 -0.30 3.30
C MET A 145 28.67 0.43 3.23
N VAL A 146 27.59 -0.25 3.60
CA VAL A 146 26.25 0.36 3.70
C VAL A 146 26.25 1.55 4.66
N LYS A 147 26.86 1.39 5.85
CA LYS A 147 26.97 2.49 6.83
C LYS A 147 27.78 3.66 6.28
N TYR A 148 28.86 3.38 5.59
CA TYR A 148 29.69 4.41 4.95
C TYR A 148 28.90 5.20 3.91
N ILE A 149 28.20 4.50 3.00
CA ILE A 149 27.36 5.14 1.97
C ILE A 149 26.27 5.99 2.61
N ASN A 150 25.56 5.46 3.62
CA ASN A 150 24.49 6.17 4.33
C ASN A 150 24.95 7.42 5.10
N GLN A 151 26.23 7.50 5.47
CA GLN A 151 26.84 8.66 6.15
C GLN A 151 27.33 9.73 5.17
N SER A 152 27.38 9.44 3.88
CA SER A 152 27.84 10.38 2.86
C SER A 152 26.80 11.47 2.57
N ALA A 153 27.28 12.55 1.97
CA ALA A 153 26.40 13.62 1.46
C ALA A 153 25.94 13.41 0.00
N ALA A 154 26.37 12.30 -0.63
CA ALA A 154 26.03 11.97 -2.02
C ALA A 154 24.56 11.57 -2.15
N LYS A 155 23.99 11.75 -3.35
CA LYS A 155 22.68 11.19 -3.70
C LYS A 155 22.81 9.69 -3.98
N ILE A 156 21.84 8.91 -3.55
CA ILE A 156 21.86 7.46 -3.65
C ILE A 156 20.71 6.94 -4.50
N VAL A 157 21.06 6.20 -5.56
CA VAL A 157 20.11 5.44 -6.39
C VAL A 157 20.35 3.96 -6.17
N SER A 158 19.32 3.23 -5.75
CA SER A 158 19.40 1.77 -5.61
C SER A 158 18.75 1.06 -6.80
N ILE A 159 19.47 0.06 -7.33
CA ILE A 159 18.98 -0.83 -8.38
C ILE A 159 18.13 -1.92 -7.75
N ASP A 160 16.90 -2.07 -8.22
CA ASP A 160 15.88 -3.04 -7.84
C ASP A 160 15.38 -2.87 -6.38
N LEU A 161 16.24 -2.98 -5.40
CA LEU A 161 16.00 -2.75 -3.96
C LEU A 161 17.21 -2.10 -3.31
N PRO A 162 17.03 -1.23 -2.31
CA PRO A 162 18.15 -0.78 -1.49
C PRO A 162 18.89 -1.95 -0.88
N SER A 163 20.21 -2.01 -1.08
CA SER A 163 21.01 -3.13 -0.59
C SER A 163 20.86 -3.28 0.93
N GLY A 164 20.61 -4.50 1.36
CA GLY A 164 20.28 -4.83 2.73
C GLY A 164 18.78 -5.00 2.98
N LEU A 165 17.89 -4.45 2.16
CA LEU A 165 16.45 -4.66 2.25
C LEU A 165 16.08 -5.97 1.52
N MET A 166 15.41 -6.89 2.20
CA MET A 166 14.87 -8.11 1.61
C MET A 166 13.54 -7.84 0.93
N SER A 167 13.22 -8.60 -0.12
CA SER A 167 12.03 -8.39 -0.96
C SER A 167 10.70 -8.56 -0.21
N GLU A 168 10.68 -9.39 0.81
CA GLU A 168 9.46 -9.82 1.50
C GLU A 168 9.52 -9.44 2.97
N ASP A 169 9.93 -10.35 3.85
CA ASP A 169 9.93 -10.15 5.30
C ASP A 169 11.26 -9.57 5.81
N ASN A 170 11.16 -8.45 6.51
CA ASN A 170 12.28 -7.76 7.15
C ASN A 170 12.17 -7.73 8.68
N SER A 171 11.33 -8.56 9.29
CA SER A 171 11.06 -8.56 10.74
C SER A 171 12.32 -8.78 11.58
N TYR A 172 13.26 -9.56 11.08
CA TYR A 172 14.52 -9.88 11.75
C TYR A 172 15.73 -9.20 11.10
N ASN A 173 15.51 -8.19 10.25
CA ASN A 173 16.56 -7.50 9.55
C ASN A 173 17.27 -6.48 10.46
N ILE A 174 18.50 -6.13 10.11
CA ILE A 174 19.30 -5.13 10.82
C ILE A 174 19.16 -3.79 10.09
N SER A 175 18.32 -2.92 10.62
CA SER A 175 18.00 -1.61 10.04
C SER A 175 19.20 -0.74 9.69
N ALA A 176 20.27 -0.80 10.52
CA ALA A 176 21.51 -0.05 10.28
C ALA A 176 22.31 -0.53 9.07
N ASN A 177 22.02 -1.72 8.56
CA ASN A 177 22.72 -2.36 7.44
C ASN A 177 21.90 -2.32 6.14
N ILE A 178 20.94 -1.39 6.04
CA ILE A 178 20.13 -1.17 4.84
C ILE A 178 20.47 0.20 4.26
N ILE A 179 20.69 0.27 2.95
CA ILE A 179 20.90 1.53 2.21
C ILE A 179 19.65 2.42 2.35
N ARG A 180 19.88 3.72 2.52
CA ARG A 180 18.85 4.75 2.49
C ARG A 180 18.93 5.48 1.15
N ALA A 181 18.18 4.98 0.17
CA ALA A 181 18.17 5.56 -1.17
C ALA A 181 17.36 6.86 -1.23
N ASP A 182 17.78 7.80 -2.08
CA ASP A 182 16.94 8.91 -2.53
C ASP A 182 15.94 8.46 -3.61
N LEU A 183 16.35 7.45 -4.41
CA LEU A 183 15.55 6.87 -5.48
C LEU A 183 15.81 5.36 -5.59
N THR A 184 14.73 4.59 -5.62
CA THR A 184 14.78 3.15 -5.90
C THR A 184 14.20 2.89 -7.28
N LEU A 185 15.02 2.32 -8.18
CA LEU A 185 14.63 1.93 -9.53
C LEU A 185 14.34 0.43 -9.53
N THR A 186 13.07 0.06 -9.29
CA THR A 186 12.68 -1.35 -9.21
C THR A 186 12.26 -1.89 -10.57
N LEU A 187 12.67 -3.14 -10.86
CA LEU A 187 12.45 -3.78 -12.14
C LEU A 187 11.11 -4.50 -12.18
N GLN A 188 10.33 -4.26 -13.23
CA GLN A 188 9.05 -4.84 -13.62
C GLN A 188 7.93 -4.68 -12.61
N GLN A 189 8.14 -4.95 -11.33
CA GLN A 189 7.12 -5.00 -10.30
C GLN A 189 7.63 -4.49 -8.96
N LYS A 190 6.75 -3.90 -8.14
CA LYS A 190 7.05 -3.62 -6.74
C LYS A 190 7.18 -4.91 -5.95
N LYS A 191 8.02 -4.91 -4.93
CA LYS A 191 8.22 -6.00 -3.98
C LYS A 191 7.37 -5.76 -2.73
N LEU A 192 7.02 -6.82 -1.99
CA LEU A 192 6.17 -6.72 -0.81
C LEU A 192 6.75 -5.76 0.24
N SER A 193 8.06 -5.80 0.44
CA SER A 193 8.74 -4.91 1.40
C SER A 193 8.55 -3.42 1.10
N MET A 194 8.28 -3.05 -0.16
CA MET A 194 8.00 -1.67 -0.55
C MET A 194 6.62 -1.17 -0.09
N MET A 195 5.71 -2.07 0.29
CA MET A 195 4.38 -1.74 0.81
C MET A 195 4.39 -1.49 2.32
N MET A 196 5.48 -1.81 3.01
CA MET A 196 5.61 -1.69 4.46
C MET A 196 6.07 -0.29 4.86
N ALA A 197 5.32 0.38 5.73
CA ALA A 197 5.64 1.75 6.17
C ALA A 197 7.01 1.82 6.88
N ASP A 198 7.41 0.79 7.61
CA ASP A 198 8.71 0.71 8.29
C ASP A 198 9.90 0.83 7.33
N ASN A 199 9.72 0.42 6.07
CA ASN A 199 10.75 0.40 5.05
C ASN A 199 10.82 1.70 4.23
N GLN A 200 9.87 2.62 4.37
CA GLN A 200 9.83 3.85 3.56
C GLN A 200 11.09 4.71 3.71
N GLN A 201 11.70 4.69 4.90
CA GLN A 201 12.94 5.41 5.18
C GLN A 201 14.16 4.93 4.35
N TYR A 202 14.08 3.75 3.74
CA TYR A 202 15.15 3.16 2.92
C TYR A 202 14.92 3.36 1.43
N LEU A 203 13.67 3.52 1.00
CA LEU A 203 13.25 3.42 -0.41
C LEU A 203 13.38 4.73 -1.18
N GLY A 204 13.27 5.87 -0.50
CA GLY A 204 13.14 7.15 -1.18
C GLY A 204 11.95 7.17 -2.16
N ARG A 205 12.09 7.84 -3.29
CA ARG A 205 11.11 7.76 -4.38
C ARG A 205 11.24 6.40 -5.08
N ILE A 206 10.13 5.74 -5.37
CA ILE A 206 10.12 4.47 -6.08
C ILE A 206 9.68 4.70 -7.53
N LYS A 207 10.47 4.21 -8.48
CA LYS A 207 10.11 4.18 -9.90
C LYS A 207 10.15 2.75 -10.41
N VAL A 208 9.02 2.26 -10.90
CA VAL A 208 8.92 0.92 -11.51
C VAL A 208 9.33 1.05 -12.98
N LEU A 209 10.29 0.25 -13.39
CA LEU A 209 10.80 0.19 -14.76
C LEU A 209 10.29 -1.08 -15.45
N ASP A 210 9.50 -0.90 -16.50
CA ASP A 210 9.09 -2.00 -17.35
C ASP A 210 10.27 -2.48 -18.20
N ILE A 211 10.72 -3.70 -17.95
CA ILE A 211 11.75 -4.39 -18.72
C ILE A 211 11.18 -5.46 -19.66
N ARG A 212 9.86 -5.42 -19.87
CA ARG A 212 9.11 -6.27 -20.78
C ARG A 212 9.31 -7.76 -20.49
N LEU A 213 9.12 -8.16 -19.22
CA LEU A 213 9.03 -9.58 -18.88
C LEU A 213 7.72 -10.18 -19.39
N SER A 214 7.66 -11.50 -19.53
CA SER A 214 6.53 -12.21 -20.14
C SER A 214 5.18 -11.83 -19.51
N PRO A 215 4.28 -11.17 -20.26
CA PRO A 215 2.94 -10.83 -19.77
C PRO A 215 2.09 -12.09 -19.56
N GLU A 216 2.32 -13.15 -20.34
CA GLU A 216 1.63 -14.43 -20.19
C GLU A 216 1.94 -15.06 -18.83
N PHE A 217 3.22 -15.13 -18.43
CA PHE A 217 3.62 -15.63 -17.12
C PHE A 217 3.01 -14.78 -16.00
N ILE A 218 3.08 -13.46 -16.13
CA ILE A 218 2.51 -12.53 -15.14
C ILE A 218 1.00 -12.77 -15.01
N GLN A 219 0.30 -12.99 -16.10
CA GLN A 219 -1.15 -13.21 -16.09
C GLN A 219 -1.54 -14.53 -15.43
N ARG A 220 -0.89 -15.64 -15.79
CA ARG A 220 -1.23 -17.00 -15.34
C ARG A 220 -0.75 -17.33 -13.93
N THR A 221 0.37 -16.72 -13.48
CA THR A 221 0.94 -17.03 -12.17
C THR A 221 0.12 -16.40 -11.06
N GLU A 222 -0.38 -17.21 -10.13
CA GLU A 222 -1.09 -16.70 -8.97
C GLU A 222 -0.14 -15.97 -8.02
N SER A 223 -0.62 -14.87 -7.45
CA SER A 223 0.08 -14.13 -6.40
C SER A 223 -0.83 -13.94 -5.21
N ARG A 224 -0.28 -14.13 -4.02
CA ARG A 224 -0.99 -13.83 -2.78
C ARG A 224 -1.21 -12.34 -2.59
N CYS A 225 -0.29 -11.50 -3.09
CA CYS A 225 -0.33 -10.05 -2.92
C CYS A 225 -0.45 -9.34 -4.27
N SER A 226 -1.25 -8.28 -4.31
CA SER A 226 -1.39 -7.41 -5.47
C SER A 226 -1.60 -5.95 -5.09
N ILE A 227 -1.39 -5.06 -6.04
CA ILE A 227 -1.70 -3.64 -5.92
C ILE A 227 -2.87 -3.35 -6.85
N LEU A 228 -3.92 -2.74 -6.32
CA LEU A 228 -5.06 -2.28 -7.11
C LEU A 228 -4.66 -1.07 -7.94
N GLU A 229 -4.90 -1.14 -9.23
CA GLU A 229 -4.67 -0.07 -10.19
C GLU A 229 -6.00 0.51 -10.67
N GLU A 230 -5.98 1.71 -11.24
CA GLU A 230 -7.18 2.39 -11.74
C GLU A 230 -8.01 1.52 -12.67
N LYS A 231 -7.34 0.78 -13.59
CA LYS A 231 -8.01 -0.13 -14.52
C LYS A 231 -8.81 -1.24 -13.83
N ASP A 232 -8.31 -1.75 -12.69
CA ASP A 232 -8.96 -2.82 -11.95
C ASP A 232 -10.27 -2.29 -11.32
N ILE A 233 -10.24 -1.06 -10.82
CA ILE A 233 -11.40 -0.40 -10.22
C ILE A 233 -12.45 -0.02 -11.28
N ARG A 234 -12.00 0.51 -12.43
CA ARG A 234 -12.90 0.84 -13.56
C ARG A 234 -13.73 -0.38 -14.01
N GLN A 235 -13.10 -1.56 -14.05
CA GLN A 235 -13.79 -2.82 -14.42
C GLN A 235 -14.82 -3.28 -13.38
N LEU A 236 -14.68 -2.89 -12.12
CA LEU A 236 -15.60 -3.23 -11.05
C LEU A 236 -16.78 -2.27 -10.97
N LEU A 237 -16.62 -1.03 -11.44
CA LEU A 237 -17.69 -0.02 -11.35
C LEU A 237 -18.88 -0.41 -12.22
N LYS A 238 -20.07 -0.35 -11.61
CA LYS A 238 -21.35 -0.55 -12.30
C LYS A 238 -21.89 0.80 -12.73
N PRO A 239 -22.08 1.05 -14.04
CA PRO A 239 -22.65 2.30 -14.51
C PRO A 239 -24.08 2.47 -13.97
N ARG A 240 -24.46 3.70 -13.67
CA ARG A 240 -25.83 4.02 -13.28
C ARG A 240 -26.69 4.07 -14.55
N GLY A 241 -27.67 3.20 -14.66
CA GLY A 241 -28.60 3.21 -15.80
C GLY A 241 -29.52 4.42 -15.79
N ASP A 242 -29.97 4.85 -16.96
CA ASP A 242 -30.83 6.05 -17.12
C ASP A 242 -32.16 5.96 -16.36
N PHE A 243 -32.69 4.77 -16.14
CA PHE A 243 -33.91 4.52 -15.40
C PHE A 243 -33.70 4.20 -13.92
N ALA A 244 -32.48 4.42 -13.40
CA ALA A 244 -32.21 4.19 -11.99
C ALA A 244 -33.01 5.17 -11.12
N HIS A 245 -33.61 4.65 -10.06
CA HIS A 245 -34.37 5.42 -9.09
C HIS A 245 -33.87 5.11 -7.66
N LYS A 246 -34.33 5.90 -6.68
CA LYS A 246 -33.85 5.75 -5.29
C LYS A 246 -33.99 4.33 -4.73
N GLY A 247 -35.00 3.58 -5.13
CA GLY A 247 -35.21 2.19 -4.70
C GLY A 247 -34.23 1.22 -5.30
N SER A 248 -33.83 1.40 -6.59
CA SER A 248 -32.87 0.53 -7.27
C SER A 248 -31.42 0.81 -6.85
N MET A 249 -31.15 1.95 -6.21
CA MET A 249 -29.83 2.33 -5.73
C MET A 249 -29.56 1.94 -4.26
N GLY A 250 -30.49 1.19 -3.67
CA GLY A 250 -30.36 0.62 -2.34
C GLY A 250 -30.63 1.57 -1.18
N THR A 251 -30.79 0.99 -0.01
CA THR A 251 -31.02 1.69 1.25
C THR A 251 -29.92 1.29 2.26
N ALA A 252 -29.16 2.27 2.74
CA ALA A 252 -28.13 2.06 3.75
C ALA A 252 -28.61 2.47 5.13
N LEU A 253 -28.23 1.70 6.15
CA LEU A 253 -28.34 2.06 7.55
C LEU A 253 -26.95 2.46 8.07
N LEU A 254 -26.83 3.61 8.72
CA LEU A 254 -25.64 4.02 9.46
C LEU A 254 -25.99 4.14 10.94
N ILE A 255 -25.30 3.39 11.80
CA ILE A 255 -25.41 3.50 13.26
C ILE A 255 -24.14 4.20 13.74
N ALA A 256 -24.26 5.49 14.03
CA ALA A 256 -23.11 6.36 14.26
C ALA A 256 -23.44 7.55 15.17
N GLY A 257 -22.41 8.04 15.84
CA GLY A 257 -22.48 9.21 16.70
C GLY A 257 -22.96 8.90 18.12
N SER A 258 -22.43 9.69 19.07
CA SER A 258 -22.88 9.80 20.44
C SER A 258 -22.82 11.27 20.87
N TYR A 259 -23.20 11.58 22.08
CA TYR A 259 -23.07 12.95 22.58
C TYR A 259 -21.61 13.42 22.55
N GLY A 260 -21.35 14.52 21.87
CA GLY A 260 -20.02 15.05 21.61
C GLY A 260 -19.31 14.49 20.36
N MET A 261 -19.86 13.45 19.70
CA MET A 261 -19.29 12.82 18.50
C MET A 261 -20.28 12.80 17.31
N ALA A 262 -21.21 13.73 17.23
CA ALA A 262 -22.16 13.87 16.12
C ALA A 262 -21.45 14.10 14.77
N GLY A 263 -20.25 14.69 14.75
CA GLY A 263 -19.46 14.92 13.55
C GLY A 263 -19.14 13.63 12.79
N ALA A 264 -18.91 12.51 13.49
CA ALA A 264 -18.65 11.21 12.88
C ALA A 264 -19.87 10.69 12.08
N SER A 265 -21.09 10.84 12.64
CA SER A 265 -22.31 10.49 11.92
C SER A 265 -22.56 11.41 10.71
N VAL A 266 -22.26 12.71 10.82
CA VAL A 266 -22.36 13.66 9.69
C VAL A 266 -21.42 13.24 8.55
N LEU A 267 -20.13 12.98 8.83
CA LEU A 267 -19.14 12.61 7.83
C LEU A 267 -19.48 11.29 7.14
N ALA A 268 -19.82 10.26 7.90
CA ALA A 268 -20.20 8.96 7.35
C ALA A 268 -21.47 9.07 6.47
N THR A 269 -22.48 9.83 6.92
CA THR A 269 -23.74 9.99 6.19
C THR A 269 -23.54 10.76 4.88
N ARG A 270 -22.78 11.88 4.91
CA ARG A 270 -22.46 12.64 3.70
C ARG A 270 -21.69 11.79 2.70
N ALA A 271 -20.67 11.04 3.15
CA ALA A 271 -19.87 10.17 2.30
C ALA A 271 -20.75 9.06 1.67
N CYS A 272 -21.68 8.49 2.45
CA CYS A 272 -22.62 7.49 1.96
C CYS A 272 -23.50 8.05 0.83
N LEU A 273 -24.07 9.25 1.01
CA LEU A 273 -24.86 9.93 -0.02
C LEU A 273 -24.03 10.25 -1.28
N ARG A 274 -22.85 10.83 -1.09
CA ARG A 274 -21.92 11.17 -2.21
C ARG A 274 -21.44 9.96 -2.99
N THR A 275 -21.48 8.76 -2.39
CA THR A 275 -21.17 7.49 -3.07
C THR A 275 -22.38 6.95 -3.85
N GLY A 276 -23.51 7.65 -3.85
CA GLY A 276 -24.61 7.41 -4.78
C GLY A 276 -25.61 6.36 -4.33
N VAL A 277 -25.73 6.08 -3.03
CA VAL A 277 -26.82 5.28 -2.47
C VAL A 277 -28.17 5.95 -2.72
N GLY A 278 -29.23 5.17 -2.88
CA GLY A 278 -30.58 5.71 -3.13
C GLY A 278 -31.24 6.36 -1.91
N LYS A 279 -30.96 5.83 -0.73
CA LYS A 279 -31.48 6.32 0.56
C LYS A 279 -30.51 5.96 1.67
N VAL A 280 -30.27 6.89 2.58
CA VAL A 280 -29.54 6.62 3.82
C VAL A 280 -30.44 6.91 5.02
N ILE A 281 -30.43 5.97 5.94
CA ILE A 281 -31.03 6.15 7.26
C ILE A 281 -29.87 6.20 8.26
N THR A 282 -29.84 7.24 9.07
CA THR A 282 -28.85 7.35 10.13
C THR A 282 -29.53 7.18 11.49
N HIS A 283 -29.16 6.09 12.18
CA HIS A 283 -29.56 5.85 13.55
C HIS A 283 -28.53 6.50 14.48
N THR A 284 -29.00 7.40 15.35
CA THR A 284 -28.15 8.20 16.24
C THR A 284 -28.92 8.63 17.48
N PRO A 285 -28.27 8.99 18.61
CA PRO A 285 -28.93 9.49 19.82
C PRO A 285 -29.73 10.77 19.57
N LYS A 286 -30.76 10.99 20.37
CA LYS A 286 -31.71 12.13 20.20
C LYS A 286 -31.00 13.48 20.19
N ARG A 287 -29.95 13.68 20.97
CA ARG A 287 -29.19 14.94 21.00
C ARG A 287 -28.56 15.32 19.67
N ASN A 288 -28.38 14.38 18.75
CA ASN A 288 -27.82 14.63 17.45
C ASN A 288 -28.86 15.07 16.40
N TYR A 289 -30.14 15.09 16.72
CA TYR A 289 -31.23 15.38 15.77
C TYR A 289 -31.03 16.66 14.98
N GLU A 290 -30.93 17.79 15.68
CA GLU A 290 -30.79 19.11 15.02
C GLU A 290 -29.49 19.19 14.21
N ILE A 291 -28.40 18.67 14.77
CA ILE A 291 -27.07 18.66 14.10
C ILE A 291 -27.17 17.91 12.76
N MET A 292 -27.79 16.73 12.77
CA MET A 292 -27.92 15.91 11.56
C MET A 292 -28.85 16.54 10.53
N GLN A 293 -30.02 17.07 10.95
CA GLN A 293 -30.97 17.69 10.04
C GLN A 293 -30.43 18.95 9.37
N ILE A 294 -29.63 19.74 10.10
CA ILE A 294 -28.97 20.92 9.55
C ILE A 294 -27.82 20.55 8.63
N SER A 295 -26.99 19.56 9.06
CA SER A 295 -25.76 19.23 8.33
C SER A 295 -25.99 18.33 7.12
N VAL A 296 -27.00 17.43 7.15
CA VAL A 296 -27.28 16.45 6.09
C VAL A 296 -28.79 16.33 5.88
N PRO A 297 -29.43 17.34 5.28
CA PRO A 297 -30.91 17.35 5.11
C PRO A 297 -31.46 16.23 4.22
N GLU A 298 -30.61 15.61 3.40
CA GLU A 298 -30.96 14.47 2.54
C GLU A 298 -31.08 13.14 3.30
N ALA A 299 -30.55 13.06 4.52
CA ALA A 299 -30.64 11.86 5.34
C ALA A 299 -31.97 11.71 6.05
N VAL A 300 -32.44 10.48 6.13
CA VAL A 300 -33.58 10.15 7.02
C VAL A 300 -33.01 9.76 8.37
N LEU A 301 -33.55 10.31 9.45
CA LEU A 301 -33.05 10.01 10.79
C LEU A 301 -34.00 9.03 11.49
N GLN A 302 -33.37 8.07 12.18
CA GLN A 302 -34.00 7.20 13.17
C GLN A 302 -33.34 7.47 14.52
N MET A 303 -34.10 7.97 15.47
CA MET A 303 -33.55 8.33 16.77
C MET A 303 -33.52 7.13 17.70
N ASP A 304 -32.39 6.99 18.43
CA ASP A 304 -32.30 6.06 19.55
C ASP A 304 -33.30 6.44 20.67
N THR A 305 -33.63 5.51 21.54
CA THR A 305 -34.48 5.81 22.72
C THR A 305 -33.72 6.66 23.74
N GLU A 306 -32.38 6.55 23.78
CA GLU A 306 -31.53 7.33 24.67
C GLU A 306 -31.12 8.68 24.05
N GLU A 307 -30.83 9.62 24.93
CA GLU A 307 -30.45 10.97 24.57
C GLU A 307 -29.04 11.08 24.02
N THR A 308 -28.10 10.25 24.52
CA THR A 308 -26.65 10.48 24.37
C THR A 308 -25.86 9.33 23.80
N ILE A 309 -26.40 8.11 23.77
CA ILE A 309 -25.70 6.89 23.36
C ILE A 309 -26.56 6.02 22.43
N PHE A 310 -25.94 5.09 21.72
CA PHE A 310 -26.60 3.97 21.08
C PHE A 310 -26.93 2.92 22.16
N SER A 311 -28.19 2.59 22.31
CA SER A 311 -28.69 1.79 23.45
C SER A 311 -29.45 0.54 23.07
N GLU A 312 -30.02 0.48 21.87
CA GLU A 312 -30.80 -0.68 21.47
C GLU A 312 -30.66 -1.01 19.98
N PRO A 313 -30.73 -2.30 19.61
CA PRO A 313 -30.58 -2.73 18.23
C PRO A 313 -31.76 -2.32 17.38
N VAL A 314 -31.49 -1.99 16.11
CA VAL A 314 -32.41 -1.62 15.05
C VAL A 314 -32.72 -2.85 14.20
N ASP A 315 -33.95 -3.00 13.75
CA ASP A 315 -34.31 -4.00 12.75
C ASP A 315 -33.63 -3.67 11.42
N THR A 316 -33.09 -4.70 10.75
CA THR A 316 -32.33 -4.54 9.51
C THR A 316 -32.96 -5.18 8.28
N GLU A 317 -34.19 -5.67 8.34
CA GLU A 317 -34.86 -6.37 7.22
C GLU A 317 -35.03 -5.48 5.98
N ASP A 318 -35.29 -4.19 6.17
CA ASP A 318 -35.52 -3.22 5.08
C ASP A 318 -34.21 -2.59 4.54
N TYR A 319 -33.06 -2.92 5.07
CA TYR A 319 -31.79 -2.33 4.67
C TYR A 319 -30.94 -3.28 3.83
N HIS A 320 -30.27 -2.72 2.81
CA HIS A 320 -29.40 -3.45 1.92
C HIS A 320 -27.96 -3.56 2.45
N ALA A 321 -27.56 -2.66 3.35
CA ALA A 321 -26.29 -2.69 4.05
C ALA A 321 -26.32 -1.83 5.31
N MET A 322 -25.43 -2.15 6.25
CA MET A 322 -25.24 -1.40 7.49
C MET A 322 -23.79 -1.00 7.69
N GLY A 323 -23.54 0.23 8.11
CA GLY A 323 -22.27 0.70 8.66
C GLY A 323 -22.44 1.02 10.13
N ILE A 324 -21.54 0.54 10.99
CA ILE A 324 -21.65 0.73 12.43
C ILE A 324 -20.29 1.04 13.06
N GLY A 325 -20.26 2.01 13.98
CA GLY A 325 -19.06 2.25 14.77
C GLY A 325 -18.58 3.70 14.88
N PRO A 326 -18.65 4.52 13.83
CA PRO A 326 -18.17 5.90 13.89
C PRO A 326 -18.78 6.68 15.06
N GLY A 327 -17.95 7.07 16.02
CA GLY A 327 -18.35 7.92 17.15
C GLY A 327 -19.41 7.33 18.07
N LEU A 328 -19.54 6.01 18.21
CA LEU A 328 -20.55 5.38 19.08
C LEU A 328 -20.26 5.55 20.57
N GLY A 329 -18.98 5.77 20.94
CA GLY A 329 -18.52 5.59 22.32
C GLY A 329 -18.40 4.10 22.68
N THR A 330 -17.86 3.85 23.88
CA THR A 330 -17.54 2.48 24.33
C THR A 330 -18.18 2.14 25.67
N SER A 331 -19.36 2.73 25.98
CA SER A 331 -20.08 2.41 27.21
C SER A 331 -20.58 0.95 27.18
N GLU A 332 -20.77 0.36 28.36
CA GLU A 332 -21.27 -1.01 28.47
C GLU A 332 -22.66 -1.19 27.84
N ALA A 333 -23.53 -0.20 27.99
CA ALA A 333 -24.84 -0.22 27.32
C ALA A 333 -24.70 -0.24 25.79
N THR A 334 -23.83 0.59 25.24
CA THR A 334 -23.49 0.60 23.81
C THR A 334 -22.86 -0.73 23.35
N ALA A 335 -22.03 -1.34 24.18
CA ALA A 335 -21.40 -2.62 23.86
C ALA A 335 -22.45 -3.76 23.78
N ILE A 336 -23.40 -3.80 24.72
CA ILE A 336 -24.51 -4.77 24.69
C ILE A 336 -25.40 -4.56 23.47
N ALA A 337 -25.74 -3.32 23.15
CA ALA A 337 -26.54 -2.98 21.97
C ALA A 337 -25.82 -3.36 20.66
N LEU A 338 -24.50 -3.10 20.57
CA LEU A 338 -23.68 -3.42 19.42
C LEU A 338 -23.68 -4.93 19.11
N ILE A 339 -23.41 -5.78 20.13
CA ILE A 339 -23.35 -7.23 19.88
C ILE A 339 -24.74 -7.79 19.55
N ALA A 340 -25.79 -7.25 20.16
CA ALA A 340 -27.17 -7.62 19.83
C ALA A 340 -27.52 -7.22 18.39
N GLN A 341 -27.08 -6.02 17.95
CA GLN A 341 -27.24 -5.53 16.57
C GLN A 341 -26.54 -6.44 15.57
N LEU A 342 -25.24 -6.73 15.79
CA LEU A 342 -24.45 -7.54 14.85
C LEU A 342 -24.99 -8.97 14.73
N ARG A 343 -25.50 -9.58 15.81
CA ARG A 343 -26.08 -10.93 15.80
C ARG A 343 -27.42 -11.01 15.04
N ARG A 344 -28.20 -9.94 15.04
CA ARG A 344 -29.51 -9.89 14.37
C ARG A 344 -29.43 -9.41 12.94
N CYS A 345 -28.27 -8.86 12.52
CA CYS A 345 -28.13 -8.24 11.21
C CYS A 345 -28.25 -9.27 10.08
N THR A 346 -29.12 -9.00 9.13
CA THR A 346 -29.38 -9.84 7.95
C THR A 346 -28.68 -9.33 6.68
N CYS A 347 -28.21 -8.08 6.69
CA CYS A 347 -27.56 -7.44 5.56
C CYS A 347 -26.02 -7.39 5.72
N PRO A 348 -25.25 -7.11 4.63
CA PRO A 348 -23.82 -6.84 4.72
C PRO A 348 -23.46 -5.69 5.67
N VAL A 349 -22.36 -5.84 6.42
CA VAL A 349 -21.98 -4.86 7.47
C VAL A 349 -20.54 -4.39 7.33
N VAL A 350 -20.34 -3.09 7.55
CA VAL A 350 -19.04 -2.46 7.81
C VAL A 350 -18.93 -2.15 9.29
N VAL A 351 -17.84 -2.59 9.92
CA VAL A 351 -17.56 -2.39 11.35
C VAL A 351 -16.30 -1.55 11.49
N ASP A 352 -16.40 -0.37 12.10
CA ASP A 352 -15.28 0.58 12.22
C ASP A 352 -15.20 1.19 13.64
N ALA A 353 -14.12 1.88 13.91
CA ALA A 353 -13.92 2.79 15.04
C ALA A 353 -14.31 2.19 16.40
N ASP A 354 -15.28 2.80 17.10
CA ASP A 354 -15.67 2.37 18.45
C ASP A 354 -16.27 0.97 18.48
N ALA A 355 -16.91 0.53 17.42
CA ALA A 355 -17.37 -0.86 17.33
C ALA A 355 -16.19 -1.84 17.34
N LEU A 356 -15.05 -1.52 16.69
CA LEU A 356 -13.83 -2.32 16.77
C LEU A 356 -13.23 -2.29 18.17
N ASN A 357 -13.23 -1.13 18.85
CA ASN A 357 -12.75 -0.98 20.22
C ASN A 357 -13.56 -1.83 21.20
N ILE A 358 -14.89 -1.83 21.07
CA ILE A 358 -15.80 -2.67 21.86
C ILE A 358 -15.50 -4.15 21.65
N LEU A 359 -15.40 -4.61 20.39
CA LEU A 359 -15.07 -6.00 20.07
C LEU A 359 -13.69 -6.41 20.60
N ALA A 360 -12.71 -5.50 20.59
CA ALA A 360 -11.39 -5.74 21.16
C ALA A 360 -11.43 -5.93 22.69
N SER A 361 -12.32 -5.22 23.39
CA SER A 361 -12.54 -5.36 24.83
C SER A 361 -13.33 -6.64 25.18
N HIS A 362 -14.15 -7.13 24.28
CA HIS A 362 -15.03 -8.28 24.47
C HIS A 362 -14.74 -9.40 23.42
N ARG A 363 -13.50 -9.84 23.34
CA ARG A 363 -13.04 -10.74 22.26
C ARG A 363 -13.82 -12.04 22.10
N ALA A 364 -14.39 -12.57 23.18
CA ALA A 364 -15.25 -13.75 23.13
C ALA A 364 -16.48 -13.56 22.21
N TRP A 365 -16.95 -12.32 22.07
CA TRP A 365 -18.07 -12.00 21.19
C TRP A 365 -17.73 -12.15 19.71
N MET A 366 -16.47 -12.03 19.32
CA MET A 366 -16.04 -12.18 17.92
C MET A 366 -16.38 -13.55 17.33
N GLN A 367 -16.48 -14.60 18.16
CA GLN A 367 -16.89 -15.94 17.73
C GLN A 367 -18.38 -16.03 17.35
N GLN A 368 -19.16 -15.00 17.69
CA GLN A 368 -20.61 -14.97 17.50
C GLN A 368 -21.02 -14.02 16.36
N LEU A 369 -20.04 -13.42 15.69
CA LEU A 369 -20.29 -12.50 14.59
C LEU A 369 -20.72 -13.26 13.33
N PRO A 370 -21.58 -12.66 12.50
CA PRO A 370 -21.88 -13.21 11.19
C PRO A 370 -20.62 -13.20 10.30
N LYS A 371 -20.63 -14.05 9.26
CA LYS A 371 -19.54 -14.11 8.28
C LYS A 371 -19.62 -12.93 7.30
N ASN A 372 -18.53 -12.72 6.57
CA ASN A 372 -18.42 -11.73 5.49
C ASN A 372 -18.59 -10.27 5.92
N LEU A 373 -18.31 -9.94 7.18
CA LEU A 373 -18.19 -8.56 7.63
C LEU A 373 -16.96 -7.90 7.02
N ILE A 374 -17.01 -6.57 6.87
CA ILE A 374 -15.85 -5.76 6.52
C ILE A 374 -15.44 -4.99 7.78
N PHE A 375 -14.24 -5.23 8.27
CA PHE A 375 -13.63 -4.50 9.37
C PHE A 375 -12.62 -3.51 8.82
N THR A 376 -12.62 -2.28 9.32
CA THR A 376 -11.76 -1.20 8.81
C THR A 376 -10.80 -0.65 9.87
N PRO A 377 -9.98 -1.50 10.53
CA PRO A 377 -9.11 -1.04 11.62
C PRO A 377 -7.95 -0.18 11.12
N HIS A 378 -7.60 0.86 11.87
CA HIS A 378 -6.27 1.43 11.82
C HIS A 378 -5.26 0.54 12.59
N PRO A 379 -3.92 0.74 12.47
CA PRO A 379 -2.92 -0.15 13.07
C PRO A 379 -3.14 -0.47 14.55
N ARG A 380 -3.48 0.54 15.37
CA ARG A 380 -3.70 0.34 16.82
C ARG A 380 -5.00 -0.39 17.13
N GLU A 381 -6.06 -0.20 16.33
CA GLU A 381 -7.32 -0.95 16.45
C GLU A 381 -7.11 -2.41 16.12
N LEU A 382 -6.34 -2.70 15.04
CA LEU A 382 -5.99 -4.08 14.70
C LEU A 382 -5.21 -4.77 15.82
N ASP A 383 -4.19 -4.10 16.37
CA ASP A 383 -3.39 -4.65 17.47
C ASP A 383 -4.26 -4.97 18.70
N ARG A 384 -5.25 -4.10 19.04
CA ARG A 384 -6.23 -4.38 20.11
C ARG A 384 -7.13 -5.58 19.78
N LEU A 385 -7.66 -5.67 18.55
CA LEU A 385 -8.49 -6.81 18.10
C LEU A 385 -7.69 -8.13 18.13
N ALA A 386 -6.45 -8.10 17.68
CA ALA A 386 -5.55 -9.25 17.72
C ALA A 386 -5.12 -9.61 19.15
N GLY A 387 -5.11 -8.63 20.06
CA GLY A 387 -4.72 -8.79 21.44
C GLY A 387 -3.23 -8.80 21.67
N ILE A 388 -2.46 -8.43 20.70
CA ILE A 388 -1.00 -8.41 20.73
C ILE A 388 -0.54 -7.21 19.93
N THR A 389 0.32 -6.39 20.54
CA THR A 389 0.97 -5.28 19.80
C THR A 389 1.96 -5.84 18.79
N SER A 390 1.82 -5.44 17.54
CA SER A 390 2.74 -5.83 16.47
C SER A 390 4.04 -5.02 16.57
N SER A 391 5.17 -5.68 16.39
CA SER A 391 6.49 -5.04 16.44
C SER A 391 6.83 -4.27 15.16
N ASN A 392 6.22 -4.66 14.03
CA ASN A 392 6.44 -4.08 12.71
C ASN A 392 5.22 -4.26 11.78
N CYS A 393 5.27 -3.62 10.61
CA CYS A 393 4.18 -3.67 9.63
C CYS A 393 3.97 -5.04 9.00
N THR A 394 5.01 -5.84 8.81
CA THR A 394 4.90 -7.21 8.27
C THR A 394 4.14 -8.11 9.24
N GLU A 395 4.50 -8.10 10.52
CA GLU A 395 3.80 -8.83 11.57
C GLU A 395 2.33 -8.40 11.66
N ARG A 396 2.07 -7.09 11.57
CA ARG A 396 0.69 -6.55 11.58
C ARG A 396 -0.13 -7.04 10.40
N LEU A 397 0.46 -7.07 9.21
CA LEU A 397 -0.20 -7.59 8.01
C LEU A 397 -0.56 -9.08 8.17
N TYR A 398 0.35 -9.89 8.69
CA TYR A 398 0.07 -11.31 8.96
C TYR A 398 -1.06 -11.49 9.97
N LYS A 399 -1.11 -10.69 11.04
CA LYS A 399 -2.22 -10.70 12.00
C LYS A 399 -3.54 -10.28 11.39
N ALA A 400 -3.53 -9.31 10.46
CA ALA A 400 -4.73 -8.94 9.72
C ALA A 400 -5.24 -10.09 8.85
N CYS A 401 -4.36 -10.81 8.17
CA CYS A 401 -4.72 -12.00 7.40
C CYS A 401 -5.26 -13.13 8.29
N GLU A 402 -4.62 -13.39 9.44
CA GLU A 402 -5.09 -14.40 10.42
C GLU A 402 -6.47 -14.06 10.98
N LEU A 403 -6.71 -12.77 11.28
CA LEU A 403 -8.03 -12.30 11.69
C LEU A 403 -9.08 -12.46 10.60
N ALA A 404 -8.74 -12.14 9.35
CA ALA A 404 -9.64 -12.28 8.21
C ALA A 404 -10.09 -13.73 8.01
N ASP A 405 -9.15 -14.69 8.08
CA ASP A 405 -9.42 -16.12 8.01
C ASP A 405 -10.29 -16.56 9.20
N ARG A 406 -9.88 -16.27 10.43
CA ARG A 406 -10.59 -16.68 11.65
C ARG A 406 -12.01 -16.14 11.75
N LEU A 407 -12.24 -14.90 11.31
CA LEU A 407 -13.55 -14.25 11.32
C LEU A 407 -14.37 -14.55 10.06
N HIS A 408 -13.78 -15.24 9.08
CA HIS A 408 -14.37 -15.41 7.74
C HIS A 408 -14.89 -14.09 7.16
N GLY A 409 -14.11 -13.01 7.34
CA GLY A 409 -14.46 -11.65 6.96
C GLY A 409 -13.29 -10.92 6.29
N TYR A 410 -13.51 -9.68 5.92
CA TYR A 410 -12.53 -8.85 5.26
C TYR A 410 -11.92 -7.87 6.26
N ILE A 411 -10.60 -7.77 6.31
CA ILE A 411 -9.91 -6.78 7.13
C ILE A 411 -9.27 -5.72 6.22
N LEU A 412 -9.79 -4.53 6.21
CA LEU A 412 -9.21 -3.39 5.52
C LEU A 412 -8.31 -2.64 6.53
N LEU A 413 -7.04 -3.02 6.58
CA LEU A 413 -6.03 -2.37 7.43
C LEU A 413 -5.66 -1.01 6.83
N LYS A 414 -6.04 0.06 7.54
CA LYS A 414 -5.78 1.45 7.11
C LYS A 414 -4.29 1.79 7.25
N GLY A 415 -3.72 2.46 6.23
CA GLY A 415 -2.32 2.90 6.20
C GLY A 415 -2.01 3.69 4.94
N HIS A 416 -0.74 4.05 4.73
CA HIS A 416 -0.32 4.71 3.48
C HIS A 416 -0.68 3.85 2.26
N PHE A 417 -0.31 2.57 2.29
CA PHE A 417 -0.86 1.55 1.40
C PHE A 417 -1.87 0.74 2.19
N SER A 418 -3.13 1.19 2.23
CA SER A 418 -4.18 0.40 2.88
C SER A 418 -4.23 -0.99 2.27
N ALA A 419 -4.35 -2.01 3.13
CA ALA A 419 -4.31 -3.41 2.73
C ALA A 419 -5.65 -4.10 3.01
N LEU A 420 -6.29 -4.64 1.98
CA LEU A 420 -7.47 -5.49 2.10
C LEU A 420 -7.02 -6.95 2.22
N CYS A 421 -7.16 -7.51 3.40
CA CYS A 421 -6.91 -8.92 3.69
C CYS A 421 -8.21 -9.70 3.54
N HIS A 422 -8.17 -10.73 2.70
CA HIS A 422 -9.29 -11.61 2.40
C HIS A 422 -9.28 -12.86 3.29
N PRO A 423 -10.45 -13.49 3.52
CA PRO A 423 -10.51 -14.73 4.29
C PRO A 423 -9.79 -15.92 3.64
N ASP A 424 -9.49 -15.87 2.33
CA ASP A 424 -8.68 -16.87 1.61
C ASP A 424 -7.17 -16.59 1.66
N GLY A 425 -6.74 -15.57 2.40
CA GLY A 425 -5.35 -15.19 2.60
C GLY A 425 -4.77 -14.29 1.52
N LYS A 426 -5.55 -13.87 0.51
CA LYS A 426 -5.13 -12.86 -0.46
C LYS A 426 -5.04 -11.48 0.19
N VAL A 427 -4.12 -10.66 -0.31
CA VAL A 427 -3.91 -9.29 0.14
C VAL A 427 -3.86 -8.34 -1.06
N GLU A 428 -4.65 -7.29 -1.01
CA GLU A 428 -4.69 -6.26 -2.05
C GLU A 428 -4.36 -4.90 -1.44
N PHE A 429 -3.29 -4.28 -1.94
CA PHE A 429 -2.86 -2.95 -1.50
C PHE A 429 -3.49 -1.86 -2.36
N CYS A 430 -3.90 -0.79 -1.70
CA CYS A 430 -4.38 0.41 -2.39
C CYS A 430 -3.20 1.24 -2.93
N SER A 431 -3.32 1.73 -4.16
CA SER A 431 -2.31 2.59 -4.79
C SER A 431 -2.60 4.08 -4.65
N THR A 432 -3.76 4.46 -4.11
CA THR A 432 -4.20 5.85 -3.91
C THR A 432 -4.16 6.23 -2.44
N GLY A 433 -4.10 7.52 -2.18
CA GLY A 433 -4.05 8.12 -0.85
C GLY A 433 -2.69 8.75 -0.52
N ASN A 434 -2.71 9.70 0.37
CA ASN A 434 -1.54 10.48 0.75
C ASN A 434 -1.55 10.86 2.24
N SER A 435 -0.43 11.41 2.71
CA SER A 435 -0.25 11.76 4.12
C SER A 435 -1.16 12.90 4.62
N GLY A 436 -1.71 13.73 3.74
CA GLY A 436 -2.69 14.77 4.11
C GLY A 436 -3.99 14.18 4.67
N MET A 437 -4.31 12.92 4.31
CA MET A 437 -5.48 12.21 4.82
C MET A 437 -5.36 11.74 6.28
N ALA A 438 -4.22 11.98 6.93
CA ALA A 438 -3.98 11.65 8.34
C ALA A 438 -4.67 12.66 9.28
N THR A 439 -5.99 12.79 9.15
CA THR A 439 -6.85 13.69 9.90
C THR A 439 -8.03 12.93 10.54
N ALA A 440 -8.55 13.46 11.63
CA ALA A 440 -9.72 12.87 12.30
C ALA A 440 -10.94 12.88 11.36
N GLY A 441 -11.75 11.82 11.40
CA GLY A 441 -12.95 11.69 10.57
C GLY A 441 -12.72 11.05 9.19
N SER A 442 -11.46 10.92 8.73
CA SER A 442 -11.15 10.26 7.45
C SER A 442 -11.65 8.80 7.39
N GLY A 443 -11.56 8.06 8.53
CA GLY A 443 -12.13 6.71 8.65
C GLY A 443 -13.66 6.69 8.54
N ASP A 444 -14.33 7.67 9.15
CA ASP A 444 -15.80 7.78 9.12
C ASP A 444 -16.30 7.97 7.67
N VAL A 445 -15.58 8.76 6.88
CA VAL A 445 -15.83 8.92 5.43
C VAL A 445 -15.70 7.58 4.71
N LEU A 446 -14.62 6.81 4.97
CA LEU A 446 -14.41 5.50 4.36
C LEU A 446 -15.54 4.52 4.71
N THR A 447 -16.00 4.51 5.96
CA THR A 447 -17.14 3.68 6.40
C THR A 447 -18.41 4.04 5.62
N GLY A 448 -18.71 5.33 5.44
CA GLY A 448 -19.83 5.78 4.62
C GLY A 448 -19.75 5.32 3.16
N ILE A 449 -18.56 5.44 2.55
CA ILE A 449 -18.32 5.01 1.17
C ILE A 449 -18.59 3.51 1.00
N ILE A 450 -17.96 2.67 1.83
CA ILE A 450 -18.10 1.20 1.72
C ILE A 450 -19.55 0.77 1.98
N THR A 451 -20.21 1.36 2.98
CA THR A 451 -21.62 1.07 3.28
C THR A 451 -22.52 1.39 2.09
N ALA A 452 -22.32 2.53 1.43
CA ALA A 452 -23.09 2.89 0.23
C ALA A 452 -22.88 1.88 -0.92
N LEU A 453 -21.65 1.47 -1.16
CA LEU A 453 -21.32 0.49 -2.21
C LEU A 453 -21.98 -0.86 -1.93
N LEU A 454 -21.95 -1.34 -0.68
CA LEU A 454 -22.67 -2.55 -0.28
C LEU A 454 -24.17 -2.40 -0.50
N ALA A 455 -24.79 -1.27 -0.09
CA ALA A 455 -26.20 -1.01 -0.27
C ALA A 455 -26.60 -0.95 -1.76
N ARG A 456 -25.70 -0.52 -2.63
CA ARG A 456 -25.84 -0.54 -4.10
C ARG A 456 -25.67 -1.94 -4.72
N GLY A 457 -25.48 -2.98 -3.93
CA GLY A 457 -25.38 -4.38 -4.37
C GLY A 457 -23.99 -4.80 -4.88
N TYR A 458 -22.92 -4.11 -4.47
CA TYR A 458 -21.58 -4.63 -4.64
C TYR A 458 -21.30 -5.73 -3.61
N LYS A 459 -20.54 -6.75 -4.04
CA LYS A 459 -20.05 -7.78 -3.10
C LYS A 459 -19.06 -7.16 -2.13
N GLN A 460 -18.86 -7.76 -0.98
CA GLN A 460 -18.01 -7.25 0.10
C GLN A 460 -16.58 -6.91 -0.37
N ALA A 461 -15.94 -7.84 -1.09
CA ALA A 461 -14.61 -7.59 -1.62
C ALA A 461 -14.57 -6.39 -2.57
N ASP A 462 -15.55 -6.30 -3.48
CA ASP A 462 -15.58 -5.23 -4.48
C ASP A 462 -15.93 -3.88 -3.84
N ALA A 463 -16.84 -3.86 -2.88
CA ALA A 463 -17.15 -2.65 -2.10
C ALA A 463 -15.93 -2.14 -1.32
N ALA A 464 -15.16 -3.04 -0.71
CA ALA A 464 -13.93 -2.68 -0.01
C ALA A 464 -12.84 -2.17 -0.98
N ARG A 465 -12.62 -2.84 -2.12
CA ARG A 465 -11.66 -2.43 -3.18
C ARG A 465 -11.99 -1.04 -3.71
N ILE A 466 -13.23 -0.87 -4.19
CA ILE A 466 -13.69 0.41 -4.76
C ILE A 466 -13.65 1.49 -3.67
N GLY A 467 -14.13 1.17 -2.47
CA GLY A 467 -14.22 2.12 -1.37
C GLY A 467 -12.86 2.67 -0.94
N MET A 468 -11.86 1.81 -0.71
CA MET A 468 -10.53 2.28 -0.33
C MET A 468 -9.83 3.04 -1.45
N TYR A 469 -10.06 2.65 -2.72
CA TYR A 469 -9.48 3.35 -3.87
C TYR A 469 -10.09 4.73 -4.07
N LEU A 470 -11.42 4.85 -4.06
CA LEU A 470 -12.13 6.13 -4.17
C LEU A 470 -11.77 7.09 -3.04
N HIS A 471 -11.71 6.58 -1.82
CA HIS A 471 -11.32 7.35 -0.64
C HIS A 471 -9.92 7.94 -0.82
N GLY A 472 -8.93 7.12 -1.23
CA GLY A 472 -7.58 7.57 -1.50
C GLY A 472 -7.51 8.54 -2.70
N LEU A 473 -8.21 8.24 -3.79
CA LEU A 473 -8.25 9.08 -4.99
C LEU A 473 -8.87 10.46 -4.70
N ALA A 474 -9.93 10.52 -3.89
CA ALA A 474 -10.50 11.79 -3.45
C ALA A 474 -9.47 12.64 -2.69
N GLY A 475 -8.68 12.03 -1.80
CA GLY A 475 -7.57 12.69 -1.12
C GLY A 475 -6.47 13.15 -2.06
N ASP A 476 -6.10 12.32 -3.06
CA ASP A 476 -5.06 12.69 -4.05
C ASP A 476 -5.50 13.82 -4.98
N LEU A 477 -6.79 13.92 -5.26
CA LEU A 477 -7.35 15.05 -6.01
C LEU A 477 -7.41 16.30 -5.13
N ALA A 478 -7.82 16.16 -3.87
CA ALA A 478 -7.98 17.29 -2.96
C ALA A 478 -6.64 18.01 -2.66
N ILE A 479 -5.54 17.29 -2.49
CA ILE A 479 -4.23 17.93 -2.22
C ILE A 479 -3.69 18.75 -3.37
N LYS A 480 -4.19 18.57 -4.59
CA LYS A 480 -3.80 19.41 -5.74
C LYS A 480 -4.30 20.84 -5.61
N ASP A 481 -5.47 21.00 -4.98
CA ASP A 481 -6.12 22.29 -4.79
C ASP A 481 -5.85 22.86 -3.38
N LEU A 482 -5.78 22.00 -2.35
CA LEU A 482 -5.74 22.39 -0.93
C LEU A 482 -4.36 22.22 -0.28
N GLY A 483 -3.46 21.45 -0.91
CA GLY A 483 -2.23 21.01 -0.27
C GLY A 483 -2.47 19.93 0.80
N LYS A 484 -1.38 19.37 1.34
CA LYS A 484 -1.45 18.28 2.32
C LYS A 484 -1.79 18.75 3.74
N GLU A 485 -1.33 19.93 4.10
CA GLU A 485 -1.40 20.43 5.48
C GLU A 485 -2.79 20.92 5.88
N SER A 486 -3.61 21.36 4.92
CA SER A 486 -4.94 21.90 5.18
C SER A 486 -6.08 20.94 4.91
N LEU A 487 -5.78 19.70 4.47
CA LEU A 487 -6.80 18.70 4.16
C LEU A 487 -7.54 18.25 5.44
N ILE A 488 -8.87 18.31 5.42
CA ILE A 488 -9.75 17.78 6.45
C ILE A 488 -10.69 16.71 5.91
N ALA A 489 -11.34 15.96 6.78
CA ALA A 489 -12.16 14.81 6.36
C ALA A 489 -13.36 15.20 5.47
N SER A 490 -13.96 16.38 5.65
CA SER A 490 -15.04 16.87 4.78
C SER A 490 -14.60 17.08 3.34
N ASP A 491 -13.33 17.49 3.13
CA ASP A 491 -12.80 17.67 1.78
C ASP A 491 -12.78 16.34 1.01
N LEU A 492 -12.49 15.21 1.69
CA LEU A 492 -12.56 13.89 1.06
C LEU A 492 -13.95 13.64 0.48
N THR A 493 -14.99 13.98 1.23
CA THR A 493 -16.39 13.84 0.79
C THR A 493 -16.70 14.77 -0.39
N ASP A 494 -16.20 15.99 -0.36
CA ASP A 494 -16.42 17.00 -1.40
C ASP A 494 -15.68 16.66 -2.71
N TYR A 495 -14.59 15.90 -2.63
CA TYR A 495 -13.82 15.43 -3.80
C TYR A 495 -14.25 14.05 -4.31
N LEU A 496 -15.16 13.32 -3.63
CA LEU A 496 -15.71 12.06 -4.16
C LEU A 496 -16.32 12.20 -5.55
N PRO A 497 -17.11 13.25 -5.87
CA PRO A 497 -17.63 13.44 -7.23
C PRO A 497 -16.54 13.51 -8.29
N LYS A 498 -15.44 14.24 -8.03
CA LYS A 498 -14.30 14.30 -8.93
C LYS A 498 -13.59 12.95 -9.08
N ALA A 499 -13.54 12.16 -8.00
CA ALA A 499 -12.96 10.82 -8.03
C ALA A 499 -13.80 9.85 -8.89
N PHE A 500 -15.12 9.90 -8.81
CA PHE A 500 -16.00 9.13 -9.70
C PHE A 500 -15.84 9.55 -11.17
N LEU A 501 -15.91 10.84 -11.47
CA LEU A 501 -15.72 11.36 -12.82
C LEU A 501 -14.39 10.88 -13.42
N ARG A 502 -13.30 10.93 -12.64
CA ARG A 502 -11.99 10.44 -13.07
C ARG A 502 -11.99 8.95 -13.44
N LEU A 503 -12.80 8.15 -12.78
CA LEU A 503 -12.92 6.71 -13.05
C LEU A 503 -13.88 6.39 -14.21
N GLU A 504 -14.77 7.31 -14.57
CA GLU A 504 -15.70 7.19 -15.71
C GLU A 504 -15.07 7.63 -17.05
N GLU A 505 -14.01 8.47 -17.02
CA GLU A 505 -13.19 8.84 -18.19
C GLU A 505 -12.40 7.64 -18.76
#